data_6f4ad015bfdee11232aab38d5005eb3d
#
_entry.id   6f4ad015bfdee11232aab38d5005eb3d
#
_cell.length_a   1.000
_cell.length_b   1.000
_cell.length_c   1.000
_cell.angle_alpha   90.00
_cell.angle_beta   90.00
_cell.angle_gamma   90.00
#
_symmetry.space_group_name_H-M   'P 1'
#
loop_
_entity.id
_entity.type
_entity.pdbx_description
1 polymer ?
#
loop_
_entity_poly.entity_id
_entity_poly.type
_entity_poly.pdbx_seq_one_letter_code
_entity_poly.pdbx_strand_id
1 'polypeptide(L)'
;GAANVALNLASLGVDVSVVGVVGEDSEGLVLKDLLSDTGINTDGIVRDADRPTTVKARVISQGHQVVRTDREVTWVLSDEVENSVVEAVESHLSGLDGVILQDYNKGFFGHDSLKRILESLGKAKIPIYVDPKKDNFLNFRHVRYFKPNLNEFESALSAGYSPNQFETYGQNLREKLDADIVMVTRSEKGSTLFTKDGMQTIPTQARKVHDVSGAGD
;
A
#
# COMPACT_ATOMS: atom_id res chain seq x y z
N GLY A 1 4.40 4.54 6.05
CA GLY A 1 4.61 3.94 4.73
C GLY A 1 4.72 2.43 4.81
N ALA A 2 5.08 1.76 3.69
CA ALA A 2 5.16 0.29 3.63
C ALA A 2 5.96 -0.34 4.79
N ALA A 3 7.08 0.28 5.20
CA ALA A 3 7.84 -0.16 6.36
C ALA A 3 7.00 -0.15 7.67
N ASN A 4 6.10 0.81 7.85
CA ASN A 4 5.21 0.85 9.00
C ASN A 4 4.19 -0.30 8.98
N VAL A 5 3.66 -0.64 7.81
CA VAL A 5 2.80 -1.83 7.63
C VAL A 5 3.56 -3.11 7.98
N ALA A 6 4.80 -3.23 7.50
CA ALA A 6 5.66 -4.37 7.82
C ALA A 6 5.90 -4.51 9.34
N LEU A 7 6.23 -3.39 10.02
CA LEU A 7 6.41 -3.38 11.48
C LEU A 7 5.13 -3.76 12.24
N ASN A 8 3.96 -3.27 11.78
CA ASN A 8 2.68 -3.65 12.39
C ASN A 8 2.43 -5.15 12.27
N LEU A 9 2.67 -5.74 11.11
CA LEU A 9 2.53 -7.18 10.89
C LEU A 9 3.50 -7.99 11.75
N ALA A 10 4.77 -7.61 11.78
CA ALA A 10 5.77 -8.26 12.62
C ALA A 10 5.38 -8.21 14.12
N SER A 11 4.85 -7.06 14.58
CA SER A 11 4.37 -6.91 15.96
C SER A 11 3.16 -7.81 16.30
N LEU A 12 2.43 -8.26 15.29
CA LEU A 12 1.32 -9.22 15.41
C LEU A 12 1.80 -10.68 15.29
N GLY A 13 3.11 -10.92 15.17
CA GLY A 13 3.68 -12.26 15.08
C GLY A 13 3.65 -12.86 13.67
N VAL A 14 3.52 -12.03 12.65
CA VAL A 14 3.59 -12.47 11.24
C VAL A 14 5.05 -12.46 10.79
N ASP A 15 5.50 -13.51 10.09
CA ASP A 15 6.77 -13.53 9.39
C ASP A 15 6.68 -12.64 8.15
N VAL A 16 7.50 -11.59 8.08
CA VAL A 16 7.39 -10.56 7.04
C VAL A 16 8.65 -10.48 6.21
N SER A 17 8.48 -10.48 4.89
CA SER A 17 9.50 -10.09 3.92
C SER A 17 9.09 -8.79 3.23
N VAL A 18 10.00 -7.86 3.06
CA VAL A 18 9.74 -6.57 2.39
C VAL A 18 10.46 -6.52 1.05
N VAL A 19 9.69 -6.23 -0.01
CA VAL A 19 10.22 -5.82 -1.31
C VAL A 19 9.95 -4.33 -1.50
N GLY A 20 11.00 -3.59 -1.83
CA GLY A 20 10.91 -2.14 -1.99
C GLY A 20 12.17 -1.58 -2.61
N VAL A 21 12.19 -0.26 -2.83
CA VAL A 21 13.34 0.44 -3.39
C VAL A 21 13.81 1.53 -2.44
N VAL A 22 15.11 1.59 -2.20
CA VAL A 22 15.79 2.64 -1.43
C VAL A 22 16.92 3.23 -2.26
N GLY A 23 17.35 4.43 -1.90
CA GLY A 23 18.53 5.04 -2.50
C GLY A 23 19.83 4.36 -2.06
N GLU A 24 20.92 4.65 -2.77
CA GLU A 24 22.30 4.34 -2.34
C GLU A 24 22.81 5.40 -1.36
N ASP A 25 22.03 5.66 -0.30
CA ASP A 25 22.32 6.65 0.72
C ASP A 25 22.29 6.05 2.14
N SER A 26 22.74 6.86 3.11
CA SER A 26 22.78 6.46 4.53
C SER A 26 21.41 6.13 5.09
N GLU A 27 20.37 6.80 4.62
CA GLU A 27 19.01 6.62 5.07
C GLU A 27 18.43 5.27 4.61
N GLY A 28 18.83 4.82 3.40
CA GLY A 28 18.49 3.48 2.91
C GLY A 28 19.12 2.37 3.75
N LEU A 29 20.38 2.55 4.15
CA LEU A 29 21.06 1.61 5.06
C LEU A 29 20.38 1.58 6.44
N VAL A 30 20.14 2.76 7.03
CA VAL A 30 19.46 2.87 8.33
C VAL A 30 18.07 2.23 8.29
N LEU A 31 17.28 2.45 7.22
CA LEU A 31 15.97 1.83 7.09
C LEU A 31 16.06 0.29 7.04
N LYS A 32 17.02 -0.24 6.27
CA LYS A 32 17.23 -1.68 6.16
C LYS A 32 17.62 -2.28 7.50
N ASP A 33 18.55 -1.66 8.23
CA ASP A 33 18.99 -2.11 9.56
C ASP A 33 17.83 -2.10 10.56
N LEU A 34 17.05 -1.01 10.62
CA LEU A 34 15.88 -0.90 11.50
C LEU A 34 14.83 -1.99 11.24
N LEU A 35 14.60 -2.36 9.99
CA LEU A 35 13.68 -3.46 9.65
C LEU A 35 14.26 -4.81 10.06
N SER A 36 15.54 -5.05 9.77
CA SER A 36 16.23 -6.30 10.11
C SER A 36 16.29 -6.54 11.63
N ASP A 37 16.51 -5.48 12.41
CA ASP A 37 16.54 -5.55 13.88
C ASP A 37 15.18 -5.98 14.48
N THR A 38 14.09 -5.83 13.73
CA THR A 38 12.76 -6.30 14.14
C THR A 38 12.42 -7.69 13.59
N GLY A 39 13.38 -8.39 12.96
CA GLY A 39 13.19 -9.72 12.39
C GLY A 39 12.53 -9.74 11.00
N ILE A 40 12.34 -8.58 10.39
CA ILE A 40 11.77 -8.48 9.04
C ILE A 40 12.85 -8.84 8.01
N ASN A 41 12.54 -9.75 7.08
CA ASN A 41 13.44 -10.06 5.97
C ASN A 41 13.50 -8.88 4.99
N THR A 42 14.71 -8.39 4.73
CA THR A 42 15.00 -7.21 3.89
C THR A 42 15.76 -7.57 2.60
N ASP A 43 15.89 -8.86 2.25
CA ASP A 43 16.64 -9.30 1.07
C ASP A 43 16.00 -8.83 -0.24
N GLY A 44 14.69 -8.56 -0.24
CA GLY A 44 13.95 -7.99 -1.36
C GLY A 44 14.10 -6.47 -1.53
N ILE A 45 14.89 -5.78 -0.70
CA ILE A 45 15.11 -4.34 -0.85
C ILE A 45 16.15 -4.07 -1.92
N VAL A 46 15.71 -3.50 -3.04
CA VAL A 46 16.53 -3.09 -4.19
C VAL A 46 17.12 -1.71 -3.94
N ARG A 47 18.37 -1.48 -4.36
CA ARG A 47 19.01 -0.17 -4.33
C ARG A 47 18.91 0.50 -5.70
N ASP A 48 18.66 1.80 -5.70
CA ASP A 48 18.60 2.64 -6.89
C ASP A 48 19.47 3.89 -6.65
N ALA A 49 20.57 4.00 -7.41
CA ALA A 49 21.51 5.12 -7.29
C ALA A 49 20.91 6.46 -7.74
N ASP A 50 19.90 6.42 -8.60
CA ASP A 50 19.30 7.60 -9.22
C ASP A 50 18.19 8.23 -8.36
N ARG A 51 17.78 7.59 -7.27
CA ARG A 51 16.77 8.14 -6.37
C ARG A 51 17.21 8.21 -4.91
N PRO A 52 16.80 9.24 -4.17
CA PRO A 52 17.02 9.27 -2.73
C PRO A 52 16.05 8.31 -2.01
N THR A 53 16.48 7.77 -0.90
CA THR A 53 15.55 7.16 0.06
C THR A 53 14.55 8.21 0.55
N THR A 54 13.26 7.86 0.57
CA THR A 54 12.20 8.76 1.03
C THR A 54 12.38 9.08 2.51
N VAL A 55 12.53 10.37 2.83
CA VAL A 55 12.63 10.87 4.21
C VAL A 55 11.60 11.95 4.45
N LYS A 56 10.84 11.79 5.53
CA LYS A 56 9.86 12.79 5.99
C LYS A 56 10.25 13.29 7.37
N ALA A 57 10.91 14.45 7.42
CA ALA A 57 11.33 15.08 8.67
C ALA A 57 10.28 16.07 9.17
N ARG A 58 9.94 15.97 10.46
CA ARG A 58 9.02 16.89 11.15
C ARG A 58 9.79 17.66 12.21
N VAL A 59 9.80 18.98 12.11
CA VAL A 59 10.34 19.85 13.15
C VAL A 59 9.19 20.17 14.11
N ILE A 60 9.36 19.78 15.36
CA ILE A 60 8.37 19.99 16.43
C ILE A 60 8.98 20.96 17.44
N SER A 61 8.24 22.01 17.83
CA SER A 61 8.58 22.93 18.90
C SER A 61 7.40 23.05 19.86
N GLN A 62 7.65 22.91 21.15
CA GLN A 62 6.63 22.97 22.22
C GLN A 62 5.38 22.10 21.95
N GLY A 63 5.58 20.89 21.37
CA GLY A 63 4.49 19.96 21.06
C GLY A 63 3.72 20.27 19.77
N HIS A 64 4.08 21.36 19.05
CA HIS A 64 3.44 21.73 17.77
C HIS A 64 4.37 21.46 16.59
N GLN A 65 3.85 20.87 15.51
CA GLN A 65 4.58 20.71 14.27
C GLN A 65 4.75 22.09 13.60
N VAL A 66 6.01 22.55 13.51
CA VAL A 66 6.37 23.84 12.91
C VAL A 66 6.50 23.71 11.38
N VAL A 67 7.24 22.67 10.94
CA VAL A 67 7.47 22.42 9.52
C VAL A 67 7.65 20.92 9.26
N ARG A 68 7.27 20.48 8.06
CA ARG A 68 7.61 19.16 7.52
C ARG A 68 8.42 19.36 6.24
N THR A 69 9.53 18.64 6.12
CA THR A 69 10.32 18.56 4.90
C THR A 69 10.27 17.14 4.38
N ASP A 70 9.95 16.99 3.09
CA ASP A 70 9.87 15.70 2.41
C ASP A 70 10.98 15.64 1.35
N ARG A 71 11.91 14.68 1.50
CA ARG A 71 12.89 14.33 0.47
C ARG A 71 12.37 13.05 -0.21
N GLU A 72 11.75 13.20 -1.35
CA GLU A 72 11.15 12.11 -2.09
C GLU A 72 11.07 12.41 -3.58
N VAL A 73 10.90 11.37 -4.37
CA VAL A 73 10.70 11.42 -5.81
C VAL A 73 9.49 10.59 -6.20
N THR A 74 8.87 10.92 -7.34
CA THR A 74 7.63 10.28 -7.81
C THR A 74 7.75 9.69 -9.21
N TRP A 75 8.88 9.88 -9.90
CA TRP A 75 9.07 9.26 -11.22
C TRP A 75 9.14 7.75 -11.11
N VAL A 76 8.78 7.06 -12.19
CA VAL A 76 8.84 5.61 -12.31
C VAL A 76 10.29 5.11 -12.19
N LEU A 77 10.44 3.86 -11.81
CA LEU A 77 11.73 3.18 -11.78
C LEU A 77 12.29 3.03 -13.21
N SER A 78 13.59 2.93 -13.35
CA SER A 78 14.20 2.49 -14.59
C SER A 78 13.86 1.02 -14.87
N ASP A 79 13.90 0.62 -16.13
CA ASP A 79 13.62 -0.76 -16.55
C ASP A 79 14.50 -1.78 -15.80
N GLU A 80 15.76 -1.43 -15.51
CA GLU A 80 16.70 -2.27 -14.76
C GLU A 80 16.23 -2.47 -13.32
N VAL A 81 15.84 -1.38 -12.64
CA VAL A 81 15.36 -1.43 -11.26
C VAL A 81 13.98 -2.12 -11.19
N GLU A 82 13.08 -1.87 -12.17
CA GLU A 82 11.81 -2.59 -12.26
C GLU A 82 12.01 -4.10 -12.40
N ASN A 83 12.94 -4.53 -13.25
CA ASN A 83 13.28 -5.94 -13.40
C ASN A 83 13.78 -6.54 -12.08
N SER A 84 14.69 -5.85 -11.40
CA SER A 84 15.20 -6.28 -10.09
C SER A 84 14.09 -6.40 -9.04
N VAL A 85 13.12 -5.49 -9.04
CA VAL A 85 11.94 -5.55 -8.15
C VAL A 85 11.08 -6.77 -8.47
N VAL A 86 10.80 -7.04 -9.75
CA VAL A 86 10.01 -8.22 -10.15
C VAL A 86 10.72 -9.51 -9.77
N GLU A 87 12.02 -9.62 -10.01
CA GLU A 87 12.85 -10.77 -9.62
C GLU A 87 12.85 -10.97 -8.09
N ALA A 88 12.96 -9.86 -7.33
CA ALA A 88 12.86 -9.91 -5.88
C ALA A 88 11.48 -10.42 -5.41
N VAL A 89 10.38 -9.99 -6.02
CA VAL A 89 9.06 -10.55 -5.72
C VAL A 89 9.02 -12.05 -6.04
N GLU A 90 9.45 -12.45 -7.24
CA GLU A 90 9.41 -13.84 -7.70
C GLU A 90 10.25 -14.79 -6.84
N SER A 91 11.39 -14.32 -6.34
CA SER A 91 12.25 -15.12 -5.44
C SER A 91 11.61 -15.37 -4.07
N HIS A 92 10.63 -14.59 -3.66
CA HIS A 92 9.95 -14.70 -2.35
C HIS A 92 8.59 -15.41 -2.42
N LEU A 93 8.12 -15.86 -3.61
CA LEU A 93 6.76 -16.44 -3.74
C LEU A 93 6.56 -17.73 -2.96
N SER A 94 7.63 -18.51 -2.72
CA SER A 94 7.51 -19.81 -2.07
C SER A 94 7.17 -19.67 -0.58
N GLY A 95 6.09 -20.29 -0.16
CA GLY A 95 5.69 -20.35 1.26
C GLY A 95 4.95 -19.10 1.77
N LEU A 96 4.56 -18.18 0.88
CA LEU A 96 3.77 -17.02 1.28
C LEU A 96 2.29 -17.37 1.47
N ASP A 97 1.71 -16.91 2.58
CA ASP A 97 0.27 -16.97 2.86
C ASP A 97 -0.49 -15.80 2.20
N GLY A 98 0.19 -14.71 1.87
CA GLY A 98 -0.39 -13.54 1.22
C GLY A 98 0.62 -12.44 0.92
N VAL A 99 0.24 -11.52 0.05
CA VAL A 99 1.06 -10.34 -0.31
C VAL A 99 0.23 -9.08 -0.14
N ILE A 100 0.82 -8.06 0.49
CA ILE A 100 0.25 -6.72 0.58
C ILE A 100 0.97 -5.81 -0.42
N LEU A 101 0.23 -5.27 -1.38
CA LEU A 101 0.71 -4.26 -2.31
C LEU A 101 0.34 -2.88 -1.77
N GLN A 102 1.35 -2.16 -1.27
CA GLN A 102 1.19 -0.86 -0.64
C GLN A 102 1.63 0.24 -1.61
N ASP A 103 0.70 0.89 -2.28
CA ASP A 103 0.99 1.98 -3.20
C ASP A 103 1.03 3.34 -2.48
N TYR A 104 2.03 4.16 -2.79
CA TYR A 104 2.18 5.54 -2.30
C TYR A 104 2.36 6.54 -3.44
N ASN A 105 2.13 6.14 -4.70
CA ASN A 105 2.38 6.98 -5.88
C ASN A 105 3.80 7.56 -5.92
N LYS A 106 4.79 6.73 -5.58
CA LYS A 106 6.21 7.11 -5.60
C LYS A 106 6.97 6.45 -6.74
N GLY A 107 6.27 6.05 -7.80
CA GLY A 107 6.84 5.44 -8.99
C GLY A 107 7.32 3.99 -8.82
N PHE A 108 7.01 3.34 -7.70
CA PHE A 108 7.38 1.94 -7.46
C PHE A 108 6.63 0.98 -8.39
N PHE A 109 5.33 1.19 -8.56
CA PHE A 109 4.53 0.41 -9.49
C PHE A 109 4.46 1.11 -10.85
N GLY A 110 5.38 0.76 -11.75
CA GLY A 110 5.24 1.05 -13.18
C GLY A 110 4.14 0.19 -13.79
N HIS A 111 3.70 0.53 -15.00
CA HIS A 111 2.61 -0.20 -15.66
C HIS A 111 2.99 -1.66 -15.94
N ASP A 112 4.17 -1.89 -16.45
CA ASP A 112 4.63 -3.23 -16.84
C ASP A 112 5.09 -4.05 -15.63
N SER A 113 5.79 -3.45 -14.67
CA SER A 113 6.20 -4.14 -13.45
C SER A 113 5.01 -4.56 -12.60
N LEU A 114 4.01 -3.70 -12.42
CA LEU A 114 2.79 -4.07 -11.69
C LEU A 114 2.07 -5.24 -12.35
N LYS A 115 1.92 -5.22 -13.68
CA LYS A 115 1.29 -6.32 -14.42
C LYS A 115 2.03 -7.64 -14.21
N ARG A 116 3.36 -7.64 -14.35
CA ARG A 116 4.20 -8.84 -14.15
C ARG A 116 4.08 -9.37 -12.72
N ILE A 117 4.11 -8.49 -11.71
CA ILE A 117 3.93 -8.86 -10.31
C ILE A 117 2.56 -9.53 -10.10
N LEU A 118 1.48 -8.94 -10.59
CA LEU A 118 0.14 -9.51 -10.45
C LEU A 118 0.00 -10.86 -11.16
N GLU A 119 0.59 -11.02 -12.34
CA GLU A 119 0.62 -12.30 -13.07
C GLU A 119 1.40 -13.39 -12.31
N SER A 120 2.57 -13.06 -11.73
CA SER A 120 3.39 -14.00 -10.96
C SER A 120 2.68 -14.44 -9.69
N LEU A 121 2.06 -13.50 -8.95
CA LEU A 121 1.25 -13.78 -7.76
C LEU A 121 0.02 -14.63 -8.11
N GLY A 122 -0.67 -14.32 -9.20
CA GLY A 122 -1.83 -15.07 -9.67
C GLY A 122 -1.48 -16.52 -10.07
N LYS A 123 -0.36 -16.73 -10.78
CA LYS A 123 0.15 -18.09 -11.11
C LYS A 123 0.47 -18.90 -9.85
N ALA A 124 1.04 -18.25 -8.84
CA ALA A 124 1.35 -18.87 -7.55
C ALA A 124 0.11 -19.02 -6.65
N LYS A 125 -1.05 -18.46 -7.05
CA LYS A 125 -2.32 -18.46 -6.28
C LYS A 125 -2.20 -17.83 -4.89
N ILE A 126 -1.34 -16.83 -4.76
CA ILE A 126 -1.12 -16.11 -3.51
C ILE A 126 -2.21 -15.03 -3.35
N PRO A 127 -2.92 -14.97 -2.23
CA PRO A 127 -3.88 -13.92 -1.96
C PRO A 127 -3.25 -12.53 -1.97
N ILE A 128 -3.85 -11.59 -2.71
CA ILE A 128 -3.33 -10.24 -2.90
C ILE A 128 -4.21 -9.25 -2.14
N TYR A 129 -3.60 -8.44 -1.28
CA TYR A 129 -4.22 -7.37 -0.50
C TYR A 129 -3.65 -6.04 -0.98
N VAL A 130 -4.49 -5.05 -1.25
CA VAL A 130 -4.06 -3.79 -1.86
C VAL A 130 -4.50 -2.59 -1.03
N ASP A 131 -3.55 -1.70 -0.73
CA ASP A 131 -3.80 -0.32 -0.31
C ASP A 131 -3.44 0.61 -1.48
N PRO A 132 -4.43 1.05 -2.28
CA PRO A 132 -4.17 1.71 -3.55
C PRO A 132 -3.92 3.21 -3.39
N LYS A 133 -3.29 3.78 -4.44
CA LYS A 133 -3.29 5.22 -4.72
C LYS A 133 -3.83 5.49 -6.13
N LYS A 134 -4.04 6.76 -6.43
CA LYS A 134 -4.79 7.23 -7.59
C LYS A 134 -4.28 6.67 -8.93
N ASP A 135 -2.96 6.67 -9.15
CA ASP A 135 -2.40 6.44 -10.49
C ASP A 135 -2.59 4.99 -10.95
N ASN A 136 -2.52 4.03 -10.02
CA ASN A 136 -2.70 2.60 -10.30
C ASN A 136 -4.05 2.05 -9.84
N PHE A 137 -4.97 2.89 -9.40
CA PHE A 137 -6.20 2.49 -8.72
C PHE A 137 -7.00 1.38 -9.43
N LEU A 138 -7.12 1.45 -10.74
CA LEU A 138 -7.86 0.48 -11.54
C LEU A 138 -6.98 -0.61 -12.18
N ASN A 139 -5.67 -0.59 -11.93
CA ASN A 139 -4.74 -1.56 -12.47
C ASN A 139 -4.58 -2.80 -11.57
N PHE A 140 -4.93 -2.69 -10.28
CA PHE A 140 -4.93 -3.81 -9.33
C PHE A 140 -6.16 -4.69 -9.56
N ARG A 141 -5.99 -5.80 -10.31
CA ARG A 141 -7.07 -6.72 -10.63
C ARG A 141 -6.83 -8.10 -10.04
N HIS A 142 -7.91 -8.90 -9.92
CA HIS A 142 -7.89 -10.26 -9.39
C HIS A 142 -7.33 -10.29 -7.96
N VAL A 143 -7.79 -9.37 -7.12
CA VAL A 143 -7.28 -9.20 -5.76
C VAL A 143 -8.29 -9.70 -4.73
N ARG A 144 -7.79 -10.28 -3.64
CA ARG A 144 -8.64 -10.72 -2.54
C ARG A 144 -9.24 -9.53 -1.78
N TYR A 145 -8.45 -8.48 -1.60
CA TYR A 145 -8.85 -7.35 -0.77
C TYR A 145 -8.30 -6.03 -1.33
N PHE A 146 -9.18 -5.06 -1.45
CA PHE A 146 -8.85 -3.73 -1.95
C PHE A 146 -9.36 -2.67 -0.99
N LYS A 147 -8.46 -1.84 -0.41
CA LYS A 147 -8.76 -0.94 0.70
C LYS A 147 -8.49 0.53 0.38
N PRO A 148 -9.30 1.22 -0.40
CA PRO A 148 -9.20 2.67 -0.54
C PRO A 148 -9.80 3.40 0.67
N ASN A 149 -9.34 4.63 0.92
CA ASN A 149 -10.11 5.57 1.72
C ASN A 149 -11.22 6.23 0.87
N LEU A 150 -12.14 6.96 1.54
CA LEU A 150 -13.27 7.61 0.86
C LEU A 150 -12.82 8.59 -0.23
N ASN A 151 -11.78 9.38 0.02
CA ASN A 151 -11.28 10.36 -0.95
C ASN A 151 -10.68 9.68 -2.20
N GLU A 152 -9.95 8.58 -2.00
CA GLU A 152 -9.40 7.77 -3.09
C GLU A 152 -10.51 7.13 -3.90
N PHE A 153 -11.51 6.56 -3.22
CA PHE A 153 -12.70 5.98 -3.83
C PHE A 153 -13.45 7.00 -4.69
N GLU A 154 -13.80 8.16 -4.12
CA GLU A 154 -14.53 9.22 -4.83
C GLU A 154 -13.72 9.78 -6.01
N SER A 155 -12.41 9.99 -5.83
CA SER A 155 -11.52 10.51 -6.87
C SER A 155 -11.37 9.56 -8.06
N ALA A 156 -11.45 8.24 -7.83
CA ALA A 156 -11.33 7.23 -8.87
C ALA A 156 -12.62 7.07 -9.70
N LEU A 157 -13.77 7.49 -9.18
CA LEU A 157 -15.07 7.34 -9.84
C LEU A 157 -15.37 8.42 -10.88
N SER A 158 -14.52 9.44 -11.02
CA SER A 158 -14.67 10.52 -12.01
C SER A 158 -15.93 11.37 -11.86
N ALA A 159 -16.18 12.30 -12.80
CA ALA A 159 -17.33 13.18 -12.81
C ALA A 159 -18.65 12.39 -12.85
N GLY A 160 -19.37 12.32 -11.75
CA GLY A 160 -20.67 11.64 -11.68
C GLY A 160 -20.96 10.94 -10.34
N TYR A 161 -19.99 10.90 -9.42
CA TYR A 161 -20.24 10.33 -8.10
C TYR A 161 -21.35 11.09 -7.36
N SER A 162 -22.32 10.33 -6.86
CA SER A 162 -23.35 10.82 -5.94
C SER A 162 -23.35 9.97 -4.68
N PRO A 163 -23.35 10.57 -3.48
CA PRO A 163 -23.39 9.80 -2.22
C PRO A 163 -24.56 8.82 -2.12
N ASN A 164 -25.68 9.11 -2.78
CA ASN A 164 -26.87 8.24 -2.82
C ASN A 164 -26.64 6.94 -3.63
N GLN A 165 -25.56 6.88 -4.41
CA GLN A 165 -25.21 5.73 -5.24
C GLN A 165 -23.96 5.00 -4.72
N PHE A 166 -23.55 5.28 -3.47
CA PHE A 166 -22.33 4.73 -2.86
C PHE A 166 -22.26 3.19 -2.94
N GLU A 167 -23.37 2.52 -2.67
CA GLU A 167 -23.46 1.05 -2.76
C GLU A 167 -23.24 0.57 -4.20
N THR A 168 -23.94 1.16 -5.16
CA THR A 168 -23.80 0.81 -6.59
C THR A 168 -22.37 1.00 -7.08
N TYR A 169 -21.74 2.12 -6.73
CA TYR A 169 -20.36 2.38 -7.11
C TYR A 169 -19.37 1.42 -6.46
N GLY A 170 -19.59 1.07 -5.17
CA GLY A 170 -18.76 0.11 -4.47
C GLY A 170 -18.82 -1.28 -5.08
N GLN A 171 -20.02 -1.77 -5.41
CA GLN A 171 -20.20 -3.06 -6.08
C GLN A 171 -19.61 -3.04 -7.51
N ASN A 172 -19.84 -1.99 -8.28
CA ASN A 172 -19.25 -1.86 -9.61
C ASN A 172 -17.71 -1.84 -9.56
N LEU A 173 -17.12 -1.16 -8.57
CA LEU A 173 -15.66 -1.18 -8.37
C LEU A 173 -15.17 -2.58 -8.06
N ARG A 174 -15.84 -3.29 -7.13
CA ARG A 174 -15.50 -4.67 -6.78
C ARG A 174 -15.49 -5.58 -8.00
N GLU A 175 -16.54 -5.50 -8.82
CA GLU A 175 -16.66 -6.29 -10.04
C GLU A 175 -15.61 -5.90 -11.09
N LYS A 176 -15.37 -4.60 -11.29
CA LYS A 176 -14.37 -4.10 -12.24
C LYS A 176 -12.95 -4.54 -11.90
N LEU A 177 -12.62 -4.64 -10.61
CA LEU A 177 -11.32 -5.10 -10.13
C LEU A 177 -11.24 -6.63 -10.03
N ASP A 178 -12.36 -7.33 -10.16
CA ASP A 178 -12.49 -8.75 -9.82
C ASP A 178 -11.91 -9.00 -8.41
N ALA A 179 -12.40 -8.20 -7.46
CA ALA A 179 -11.99 -8.29 -6.06
C ALA A 179 -12.99 -9.10 -5.25
N ASP A 180 -12.50 -9.92 -4.30
CA ASP A 180 -13.41 -10.59 -3.36
C ASP A 180 -14.08 -9.57 -2.45
N ILE A 181 -13.30 -8.62 -1.92
CA ILE A 181 -13.74 -7.60 -0.99
C ILE A 181 -13.16 -6.22 -1.39
N VAL A 182 -14.03 -5.21 -1.47
CA VAL A 182 -13.60 -3.81 -1.43
C VAL A 182 -14.00 -3.23 -0.09
N MET A 183 -13.03 -2.67 0.68
CA MET A 183 -13.29 -1.99 1.94
C MET A 183 -12.97 -0.50 1.83
N VAL A 184 -13.99 0.34 1.86
CA VAL A 184 -13.80 1.80 1.89
C VAL A 184 -13.73 2.28 3.33
N THR A 185 -12.58 2.86 3.73
CA THR A 185 -12.43 3.49 5.05
C THR A 185 -12.99 4.91 5.02
N ARG A 186 -13.80 5.29 6.04
CA ARG A 186 -14.64 6.50 6.05
C ARG A 186 -14.45 7.34 7.31
N SER A 187 -13.24 7.35 7.85
CA SER A 187 -12.88 8.09 9.08
C SER A 187 -13.85 7.79 10.24
N GLU A 188 -14.49 8.81 10.80
CA GLU A 188 -15.44 8.68 11.91
C GLU A 188 -16.68 7.83 11.59
N LYS A 189 -16.97 7.62 10.30
CA LYS A 189 -18.09 6.77 9.85
C LYS A 189 -17.71 5.29 9.80
N GLY A 190 -16.49 4.94 10.21
CA GLY A 190 -16.00 3.56 10.21
C GLY A 190 -15.58 3.08 8.83
N SER A 191 -15.94 1.85 8.49
CA SER A 191 -15.57 1.23 7.21
C SER A 191 -16.78 0.57 6.57
N THR A 192 -16.82 0.55 5.24
CA THR A 192 -17.87 -0.15 4.49
C THR A 192 -17.23 -1.22 3.60
N LEU A 193 -17.71 -2.44 3.73
CA LEU A 193 -17.29 -3.59 2.92
C LEU A 193 -18.30 -3.84 1.82
N PHE A 194 -17.81 -4.11 0.62
CA PHE A 194 -18.56 -4.56 -0.53
C PHE A 194 -18.08 -5.97 -0.87
N THR A 195 -18.96 -6.94 -0.79
CA THR A 195 -18.72 -8.35 -1.08
C THR A 195 -19.73 -8.86 -2.10
N LYS A 196 -19.60 -10.09 -2.55
CA LYS A 196 -20.62 -10.72 -3.41
C LYS A 196 -22.00 -10.80 -2.74
N ASP A 197 -22.06 -10.79 -1.41
CA ASP A 197 -23.29 -10.94 -0.64
C ASP A 197 -23.96 -9.58 -0.32
N GLY A 198 -23.36 -8.48 -0.77
CA GLY A 198 -23.87 -7.13 -0.58
C GLY A 198 -22.92 -6.20 0.16
N MET A 199 -23.49 -5.12 0.74
CA MET A 199 -22.78 -4.07 1.45
C MET A 199 -22.96 -4.21 2.96
N GLN A 200 -21.88 -4.07 3.73
CA GLN A 200 -21.90 -4.04 5.20
C GLN A 200 -21.10 -2.85 5.72
N THR A 201 -21.67 -2.06 6.61
CA THR A 201 -20.95 -0.98 7.30
C THR A 201 -20.59 -1.39 8.72
N ILE A 202 -19.31 -1.20 9.07
CA ILE A 202 -18.76 -1.42 10.40
C ILE A 202 -18.50 -0.03 11.00
N PRO A 203 -19.24 0.38 12.05
CA PRO A 203 -19.06 1.69 12.67
C PRO A 203 -17.72 1.78 13.41
N THR A 204 -17.17 2.99 13.53
CA THR A 204 -15.99 3.22 14.37
C THR A 204 -16.31 3.00 15.85
N GLN A 205 -15.34 2.44 16.60
CA GLN A 205 -15.40 2.29 18.05
C GLN A 205 -14.39 3.19 18.77
N ALA A 206 -13.76 4.13 18.05
CA ALA A 206 -12.77 5.03 18.63
C ALA A 206 -13.38 5.90 19.74
N ARG A 207 -12.79 5.86 20.95
CA ARG A 207 -13.26 6.63 22.11
C ARG A 207 -12.61 8.01 22.22
N LYS A 208 -11.35 8.13 21.83
CA LYS A 208 -10.59 9.39 21.76
C LYS A 208 -9.59 9.28 20.61
N VAL A 209 -9.56 10.28 19.74
CA VAL A 209 -8.58 10.38 18.66
C VAL A 209 -7.64 11.52 19.00
N HIS A 210 -6.36 11.20 19.23
CA HIS A 210 -5.30 12.18 19.47
C HIS A 210 -4.50 12.45 18.19
N ASP A 211 -4.27 11.42 17.39
CA ASP A 211 -3.57 11.47 16.10
C ASP A 211 -4.11 10.35 15.21
N VAL A 212 -4.20 10.62 13.92
CA VAL A 212 -4.65 9.65 12.90
C VAL A 212 -3.49 9.18 12.00
N SER A 213 -2.26 9.59 12.30
CA SER A 213 -1.08 9.19 11.52
C SER A 213 -0.91 7.68 11.55
N GLY A 214 -0.90 7.03 10.37
CA GLY A 214 -0.75 5.58 10.25
C GLY A 214 -2.01 4.76 10.58
N ALA A 215 -3.14 5.40 10.89
CA ALA A 215 -4.38 4.67 11.22
C ALA A 215 -4.94 3.86 10.04
N GLY A 216 -4.49 4.13 8.82
CA GLY A 216 -4.86 3.39 7.62
C GLY A 216 -3.87 2.29 7.22
N ASP A 217 -2.70 2.28 7.86
CA ASP A 217 -1.60 1.35 7.56
C ASP A 217 -1.86 -0.07 8.09
#